data_93d5ca40ebb84afbe58c3259e4d2d6c9
#
_entry.id   93d5ca40ebb84afbe58c3259e4d2d6c9
#
_cell.length_a   1.000
_cell.length_b   1.000
_cell.length_c   1.000
_cell.angle_alpha   90.00
_cell.angle_beta   90.00
_cell.angle_gamma   90.00
#
_symmetry.space_group_name_H-M   'P 1'
#
loop_
_entity.id
_entity.type
_entity.pdbx_description
1 polymer ?
#
loop_
_entity_poly.entity_id
_entity_poly.type
_entity_poly.pdbx_seq_one_letter_code
_entity_poly.pdbx_strand_id
1 'polypeptide(L)'
;MLKENSISAPIEFGLRLIGLWPNYTYAIFHRLLWTIAMIFVLIFEYVYVLTHIKTDELPDLMDSLTITLSNSLLFIKLIILWFNDRTLEDILTTIMNDYDNNEGTNDRIRMRNKVIISRRFASCTIILYSTTVVIFSISVIFAPERVQVLKMELPFDSMRSPIYEFVSIFQFLQELIFASTSGLLNGLIVTLNSFRCFISVGKQK
;
A
#
# COMPACT_ATOMS: atom_id res chain seq x y z
N MET A 1 -0.80 26.60 -0.20
CA MET A 1 -1.22 25.98 1.06
C MET A 1 -2.46 25.16 0.77
N LEU A 2 -2.33 23.82 0.74
CA LEU A 2 -3.43 22.93 0.44
C LEU A 2 -4.44 22.98 1.59
N LYS A 3 -5.71 23.28 1.29
CA LYS A 3 -6.76 23.43 2.29
C LYS A 3 -7.03 22.05 2.92
N GLU A 4 -6.73 21.91 4.20
CA GLU A 4 -6.72 20.70 5.05
C GLU A 4 -8.04 19.88 5.06
N ASN A 5 -9.12 20.41 4.49
CA ASN A 5 -10.46 19.81 4.53
C ASN A 5 -10.84 18.97 3.28
N SER A 6 -9.99 18.88 2.26
CA SER A 6 -10.33 18.21 1.00
C SER A 6 -9.96 16.73 0.94
N ILE A 7 -8.92 16.31 1.65
CA ILE A 7 -8.44 14.91 1.69
C ILE A 7 -8.60 14.39 3.12
N SER A 8 -9.01 13.13 3.29
CA SER A 8 -9.16 12.56 4.63
C SER A 8 -7.79 12.37 5.30
N ALA A 9 -7.68 12.71 6.58
CA ALA A 9 -6.44 12.64 7.36
C ALA A 9 -5.66 11.32 7.23
N PRO A 10 -6.29 10.11 7.22
CA PRO A 10 -5.56 8.87 7.04
C PRO A 10 -4.93 8.70 5.66
N ILE A 11 -5.55 9.25 4.59
CA ILE A 11 -4.98 9.19 3.23
C ILE A 11 -3.78 10.13 3.14
N GLU A 12 -3.89 11.34 3.66
CA GLU A 12 -2.79 12.29 3.73
C GLU A 12 -1.61 11.73 4.52
N PHE A 13 -1.88 11.16 5.70
CA PHE A 13 -0.86 10.53 6.51
C PHE A 13 -0.16 9.39 5.75
N GLY A 14 -0.92 8.51 5.09
CA GLY A 14 -0.37 7.41 4.28
C GLY A 14 0.50 7.92 3.14
N LEU A 15 0.05 8.94 2.38
CA LEU A 15 0.82 9.54 1.30
C LEU A 15 2.10 10.23 1.77
N ARG A 16 2.08 10.88 2.94
CA ARG A 16 3.29 11.45 3.57
C ARG A 16 4.27 10.36 3.99
N LEU A 17 3.77 9.26 4.56
CA LEU A 17 4.58 8.13 5.01
C LEU A 17 5.38 7.48 3.87
N ILE A 18 4.76 7.34 2.69
CA ILE A 18 5.41 6.75 1.49
C ILE A 18 6.13 7.79 0.62
N GLY A 19 6.17 9.07 1.04
CA GLY A 19 6.87 10.14 0.33
C GLY A 19 6.22 10.57 -0.99
N LEU A 20 4.90 10.41 -1.13
CA LEU A 20 4.11 10.82 -2.30
C LEU A 20 3.35 12.14 -2.07
N TRP A 21 3.44 12.75 -0.88
CA TRP A 21 2.77 14.02 -0.63
C TRP A 21 3.48 15.19 -1.30
N PRO A 22 2.76 16.07 -2.03
CA PRO A 22 3.34 17.24 -2.69
C PRO A 22 4.08 18.17 -1.70
N ASN A 23 5.25 18.68 -2.12
CA ASN A 23 6.06 19.62 -1.34
C ASN A 23 6.52 19.11 0.05
N TYR A 24 6.61 17.79 0.24
CA TYR A 24 7.12 17.21 1.48
C TYR A 24 8.66 17.22 1.50
N THR A 25 9.26 17.99 2.42
CA THR A 25 10.71 18.21 2.51
C THR A 25 11.53 16.92 2.65
N TYR A 26 10.97 15.90 3.33
CA TYR A 26 11.65 14.62 3.59
C TYR A 26 11.22 13.49 2.65
N ALA A 27 10.55 13.80 1.52
CA ALA A 27 10.03 12.80 0.59
C ALA A 27 11.11 11.82 0.12
N ILE A 28 12.29 12.32 -0.26
CA ILE A 28 13.43 11.51 -0.75
C ILE A 28 13.91 10.55 0.34
N PHE A 29 14.01 11.01 1.59
CA PHE A 29 14.42 10.17 2.70
C PHE A 29 13.41 9.03 2.95
N HIS A 30 12.12 9.32 2.95
CA HIS A 30 11.08 8.31 3.10
C HIS A 30 11.09 7.30 1.93
N ARG A 31 11.24 7.76 0.70
CA ARG A 31 11.37 6.89 -0.49
C ARG A 31 12.57 5.94 -0.36
N LEU A 32 13.72 6.47 0.05
CA LEU A 32 14.93 5.68 0.24
C LEU A 32 14.75 4.64 1.35
N LEU A 33 14.18 5.04 2.50
CA LEU A 33 13.89 4.14 3.61
C LEU A 33 12.96 3.00 3.18
N TRP A 34 11.87 3.32 2.48
CA TRP A 34 10.95 2.32 1.93
C TRP A 34 11.62 1.38 0.94
N THR A 35 12.43 1.93 0.03
CA THR A 35 13.16 1.13 -0.96
C THR A 35 14.08 0.11 -0.28
N ILE A 36 14.88 0.55 0.69
CA ILE A 36 15.79 -0.33 1.44
C ILE A 36 15.01 -1.39 2.20
N ALA A 37 13.95 -1.01 2.92
CA ALA A 37 13.13 -1.94 3.69
C ALA A 37 12.47 -3.00 2.78
N MET A 38 11.89 -2.59 1.66
CA MET A 38 11.24 -3.51 0.71
C MET A 38 12.23 -4.46 0.05
N ILE A 39 13.40 -3.95 -0.39
CA ILE A 39 14.45 -4.79 -0.98
C ILE A 39 14.94 -5.83 0.04
N PHE A 40 15.16 -5.42 1.28
CA PHE A 40 15.59 -6.32 2.34
C PHE A 40 14.59 -7.47 2.53
N VAL A 41 13.31 -7.15 2.66
CA VAL A 41 12.24 -8.15 2.80
C VAL A 41 12.18 -9.08 1.62
N LEU A 42 12.13 -8.54 0.39
CA LEU A 42 12.02 -9.32 -0.83
C LEU A 42 13.21 -10.28 -1.02
N ILE A 43 14.43 -9.89 -0.63
CA ILE A 43 15.59 -10.78 -0.70
C ILE A 43 15.35 -12.03 0.15
N PHE A 44 14.93 -11.90 1.41
CA PHE A 44 14.71 -13.05 2.29
C PHE A 44 13.50 -13.90 1.87
N GLU A 45 12.45 -13.31 1.35
CA GLU A 45 11.31 -14.03 0.79
C GLU A 45 11.72 -14.84 -0.45
N TYR A 46 12.43 -14.22 -1.41
CA TYR A 46 12.90 -14.94 -2.61
C TYR A 46 13.92 -16.02 -2.30
N VAL A 47 14.83 -15.78 -1.35
CA VAL A 47 15.78 -16.80 -0.90
C VAL A 47 15.03 -18.00 -0.34
N TYR A 48 14.01 -17.78 0.50
CA TYR A 48 13.17 -18.86 1.01
C TYR A 48 12.53 -19.65 -0.14
N VAL A 49 11.84 -19.00 -1.05
CA VAL A 49 11.17 -19.65 -2.19
C VAL A 49 12.18 -20.47 -3.03
N LEU A 50 13.36 -19.93 -3.31
CA LEU A 50 14.39 -20.61 -4.13
C LEU A 50 15.01 -21.81 -3.42
N THR A 51 15.22 -21.73 -2.11
CA THR A 51 15.82 -22.84 -1.33
C THR A 51 14.84 -23.98 -1.12
N HIS A 52 13.55 -23.66 -0.96
CA HIS A 52 12.52 -24.64 -0.60
C HIS A 52 11.68 -25.15 -1.79
N ILE A 53 11.97 -24.70 -3.01
CA ILE A 53 11.20 -25.10 -4.21
C ILE A 53 11.18 -26.62 -4.47
N LYS A 54 12.12 -27.38 -3.92
CA LYS A 54 12.22 -28.82 -4.10
C LYS A 54 11.89 -29.64 -2.84
N THR A 55 11.80 -28.99 -1.70
CA THR A 55 11.69 -29.63 -0.39
C THR A 55 10.35 -29.46 0.26
N ASP A 56 9.68 -28.32 0.04
CA ASP A 56 8.41 -28.01 0.65
C ASP A 56 7.25 -28.67 -0.10
N GLU A 57 6.15 -28.89 0.62
CA GLU A 57 4.89 -29.31 0.02
C GLU A 57 4.34 -28.18 -0.87
N LEU A 58 3.69 -28.56 -1.97
CA LEU A 58 3.16 -27.61 -2.96
C LEU A 58 2.29 -26.50 -2.37
N PRO A 59 1.37 -26.75 -1.40
CA PRO A 59 0.56 -25.69 -0.79
C PRO A 59 1.42 -24.63 -0.08
N ASP A 60 2.41 -25.04 0.70
CA ASP A 60 3.27 -24.17 1.47
C ASP A 60 4.13 -23.27 0.59
N LEU A 61 4.62 -23.82 -0.51
CA LEU A 61 5.37 -23.05 -1.52
C LEU A 61 4.46 -22.05 -2.23
N MET A 62 3.22 -22.41 -2.56
CA MET A 62 2.26 -21.52 -3.21
C MET A 62 1.88 -20.32 -2.32
N ASP A 63 1.71 -20.55 -1.01
CA ASP A 63 1.43 -19.48 -0.05
C ASP A 63 2.59 -18.49 0.02
N SER A 64 3.82 -19.00 0.17
CA SER A 64 5.03 -18.16 0.19
C SER A 64 5.20 -17.37 -1.11
N LEU A 65 5.02 -18.01 -2.26
CA LEU A 65 5.10 -17.38 -3.56
C LEU A 65 4.04 -16.28 -3.75
N THR A 66 2.82 -16.51 -3.27
CA THR A 66 1.73 -15.54 -3.33
C THR A 66 2.06 -14.26 -2.55
N ILE A 67 2.61 -14.39 -1.34
CA ILE A 67 3.04 -13.26 -0.52
C ILE A 67 4.19 -12.52 -1.20
N THR A 68 5.23 -13.23 -1.63
CA THR A 68 6.40 -12.66 -2.31
C THR A 68 6.01 -11.89 -3.58
N LEU A 69 5.12 -12.45 -4.41
CA LEU A 69 4.62 -11.76 -5.61
C LEU A 69 3.76 -10.54 -5.26
N SER A 70 2.95 -10.59 -4.21
CA SER A 70 2.15 -9.46 -3.75
C SER A 70 3.04 -8.30 -3.28
N ASN A 71 4.09 -8.60 -2.50
CA ASN A 71 5.07 -7.62 -2.05
C ASN A 71 5.90 -7.04 -3.21
N SER A 72 6.25 -7.86 -4.19
CA SER A 72 6.92 -7.42 -5.43
C SER A 72 6.04 -6.47 -6.24
N LEU A 73 4.75 -6.77 -6.39
CA LEU A 73 3.80 -5.89 -7.07
C LEU A 73 3.61 -4.56 -6.33
N LEU A 74 3.58 -4.59 -4.99
CA LEU A 74 3.55 -3.37 -4.19
C LEU A 74 4.78 -2.51 -4.44
N PHE A 75 5.97 -3.12 -4.44
CA PHE A 75 7.24 -2.44 -4.70
C PHE A 75 7.27 -1.79 -6.11
N ILE A 76 6.87 -2.53 -7.14
CA ILE A 76 6.77 -2.01 -8.51
C ILE A 76 5.80 -0.83 -8.59
N LYS A 77 4.63 -0.91 -7.95
CA LYS A 77 3.66 0.20 -7.90
C LYS A 77 4.24 1.44 -7.24
N LEU A 78 4.97 1.29 -6.13
CA LEU A 78 5.63 2.41 -5.45
C LEU A 78 6.68 3.06 -6.35
N ILE A 79 7.54 2.27 -6.99
CA ILE A 79 8.55 2.77 -7.92
C ILE A 79 7.90 3.56 -9.06
N ILE A 80 6.87 3.01 -9.71
CA ILE A 80 6.17 3.69 -10.82
C ILE A 80 5.59 5.02 -10.35
N LEU A 81 5.00 5.08 -9.16
CA LEU A 81 4.43 6.31 -8.61
C LEU A 81 5.50 7.33 -8.23
N TRP A 82 6.64 6.91 -7.70
CA TRP A 82 7.75 7.82 -7.40
C TRP A 82 8.39 8.41 -8.65
N PHE A 83 8.50 7.64 -9.74
CA PHE A 83 8.97 8.18 -11.03
C PHE A 83 7.97 9.13 -11.70
N ASN A 84 6.69 8.98 -11.40
CA ASN A 84 5.62 9.80 -11.96
C ASN A 84 5.02 10.78 -10.93
N ASP A 85 5.78 11.17 -9.92
CA ASP A 85 5.31 12.04 -8.83
C ASP A 85 4.80 13.40 -9.34
N ARG A 86 5.47 14.02 -10.32
CA ARG A 86 5.03 15.26 -10.96
C ARG A 86 3.66 15.13 -11.62
N THR A 87 3.46 14.06 -12.37
CA THR A 87 2.16 13.79 -13.01
C THR A 87 1.06 13.59 -11.97
N LEU A 88 1.38 12.92 -10.87
CA LEU A 88 0.46 12.73 -9.76
C LEU A 88 0.11 14.08 -9.10
N GLU A 89 1.10 14.92 -8.86
CA GLU A 89 0.94 16.27 -8.31
C GLU A 89 0.08 17.16 -9.22
N ASP A 90 0.34 17.15 -10.53
CA ASP A 90 -0.43 17.89 -11.53
C ASP A 90 -1.90 17.46 -11.55
N ILE A 91 -2.17 16.15 -11.48
CA ILE A 91 -3.54 15.63 -11.44
C ILE A 91 -4.22 16.02 -10.14
N LEU A 92 -3.55 15.89 -8.99
CA LEU A 92 -4.12 16.25 -7.68
C LEU A 92 -4.42 17.75 -7.61
N THR A 93 -3.50 18.60 -8.08
CA THR A 93 -3.70 20.06 -8.12
C THR A 93 -4.80 20.47 -9.09
N THR A 94 -4.90 19.83 -10.24
CA THR A 94 -6.00 20.07 -11.20
C THR A 94 -7.35 19.71 -10.58
N ILE A 95 -7.45 18.56 -9.91
CA ILE A 95 -8.68 18.14 -9.22
C ILE A 95 -9.07 19.15 -8.13
N MET A 96 -8.10 19.67 -7.39
CA MET A 96 -8.35 20.67 -6.34
C MET A 96 -8.79 22.01 -6.90
N ASN A 97 -8.12 22.48 -7.97
CA ASN A 97 -8.46 23.73 -8.65
C ASN A 97 -9.85 23.65 -9.30
N ASP A 98 -10.18 22.53 -9.93
CA ASP A 98 -11.51 22.31 -10.50
C ASP A 98 -12.60 22.25 -9.41
N TYR A 99 -12.27 21.73 -8.22
CA TYR A 99 -13.17 21.72 -7.08
C TYR A 99 -13.45 23.13 -6.54
N ASP A 100 -12.45 24.02 -6.53
CA ASP A 100 -12.58 25.40 -6.03
C ASP A 100 -13.19 26.34 -7.09
N ASN A 101 -12.94 26.12 -8.38
CA ASN A 101 -13.32 27.04 -9.47
C ASN A 101 -14.70 26.75 -10.11
N ASN A 102 -15.28 25.55 -9.89
CA ASN A 102 -16.60 25.22 -10.45
C ASN A 102 -17.72 25.91 -9.65
N GLU A 103 -18.15 27.09 -10.11
CA GLU A 103 -19.28 27.85 -9.53
C GLU A 103 -20.66 27.26 -9.89
N GLY A 104 -20.74 26.32 -10.82
CA GLY A 104 -21.98 25.63 -11.21
C GLY A 104 -22.44 24.63 -10.13
N THR A 105 -23.60 24.87 -9.54
CA THR A 105 -24.16 24.09 -8.40
C THR A 105 -24.23 22.58 -8.69
N ASN A 106 -24.58 22.18 -9.90
CA ASN A 106 -24.77 20.77 -10.27
C ASN A 106 -23.46 20.02 -10.48
N ASP A 107 -22.46 20.63 -11.10
CA ASP A 107 -21.16 19.99 -11.35
C ASP A 107 -20.35 19.88 -10.06
N ARG A 108 -20.48 20.88 -9.17
CA ARG A 108 -19.89 20.84 -7.82
C ARG A 108 -20.45 19.71 -6.96
N ILE A 109 -21.76 19.47 -7.02
CA ILE A 109 -22.41 18.36 -6.30
C ILE A 109 -21.92 17.01 -6.86
N ARG A 110 -21.83 16.86 -8.18
CA ARG A 110 -21.33 15.63 -8.82
C ARG A 110 -19.88 15.34 -8.45
N MET A 111 -19.03 16.36 -8.48
CA MET A 111 -17.60 16.23 -8.11
C MET A 111 -17.43 15.89 -6.64
N ARG A 112 -18.17 16.54 -5.74
CA ARG A 112 -18.20 16.22 -4.31
C ARG A 112 -18.63 14.79 -4.03
N ASN A 113 -19.66 14.29 -4.70
CA ASN A 113 -20.11 12.92 -4.55
C ASN A 113 -19.02 11.92 -5.00
N LYS A 114 -18.30 12.19 -6.09
CA LYS A 114 -17.18 11.36 -6.53
C LYS A 114 -16.02 11.34 -5.53
N VAL A 115 -15.65 12.48 -4.97
CA VAL A 115 -14.63 12.57 -3.90
C VAL A 115 -15.04 11.73 -2.69
N ILE A 116 -16.30 11.78 -2.27
CA ILE A 116 -16.81 10.99 -1.15
C ILE A 116 -16.77 9.49 -1.46
N ILE A 117 -17.23 9.08 -2.64
CA ILE A 117 -17.19 7.68 -3.08
C ILE A 117 -15.75 7.17 -3.13
N SER A 118 -14.84 7.94 -3.69
CA SER A 118 -13.43 7.63 -3.79
C SER A 118 -12.77 7.45 -2.42
N ARG A 119 -13.07 8.34 -1.46
CA ARG A 119 -12.61 8.22 -0.07
C ARG A 119 -13.14 6.95 0.60
N ARG A 120 -14.43 6.65 0.44
CA ARG A 120 -15.03 5.42 0.98
C ARG A 120 -14.36 4.19 0.39
N PHE A 121 -14.13 4.19 -0.92
CA PHE A 121 -13.45 3.08 -1.59
C PHE A 121 -12.03 2.89 -1.07
N ALA A 122 -11.22 3.96 -0.97
CA ALA A 122 -9.87 3.89 -0.42
C ALA A 122 -9.87 3.39 1.04
N SER A 123 -10.79 3.86 1.88
CA SER A 123 -10.91 3.38 3.25
C SER A 123 -11.33 1.91 3.32
N CYS A 124 -12.29 1.49 2.49
CA CYS A 124 -12.71 0.09 2.42
C CYS A 124 -11.56 -0.83 1.98
N THR A 125 -10.77 -0.43 1.00
CA THR A 125 -9.62 -1.24 0.54
C THR A 125 -8.55 -1.34 1.63
N ILE A 126 -8.21 -0.27 2.33
CA ILE A 126 -7.27 -0.29 3.46
C ILE A 126 -7.77 -1.24 4.55
N ILE A 127 -9.03 -1.11 4.96
CA ILE A 127 -9.63 -1.95 5.99
C ILE A 127 -9.60 -3.42 5.56
N LEU A 128 -10.01 -3.72 4.32
CA LEU A 128 -10.04 -5.08 3.79
C LEU A 128 -8.66 -5.74 3.84
N TYR A 129 -7.64 -5.06 3.30
CA TYR A 129 -6.26 -5.58 3.29
C TYR A 129 -5.71 -5.76 4.71
N SER A 130 -5.91 -4.78 5.59
CA SER A 130 -5.45 -4.87 6.99
C SER A 130 -6.17 -5.98 7.76
N THR A 131 -7.47 -6.18 7.55
CA THR A 131 -8.24 -7.24 8.18
C THR A 131 -7.76 -8.62 7.72
N THR A 132 -7.44 -8.79 6.44
CA THR A 132 -6.90 -10.05 5.91
C THR A 132 -5.59 -10.42 6.61
N VAL A 133 -4.67 -9.47 6.77
CA VAL A 133 -3.40 -9.69 7.49
C VAL A 133 -3.63 -10.06 8.96
N VAL A 134 -4.56 -9.38 9.63
CA VAL A 134 -4.88 -9.69 11.04
C VAL A 134 -5.44 -11.10 11.18
N ILE A 135 -6.39 -11.49 10.33
CA ILE A 135 -6.97 -12.86 10.35
C ILE A 135 -5.90 -13.90 10.08
N PHE A 136 -5.05 -13.68 9.06
CA PHE A 136 -3.97 -14.58 8.73
C PHE A 136 -2.97 -14.72 9.89
N SER A 137 -2.55 -13.62 10.50
CA SER A 137 -1.61 -13.64 11.63
C SER A 137 -2.19 -14.31 12.86
N ILE A 138 -3.48 -14.14 13.13
CA ILE A 138 -4.17 -14.85 14.20
C ILE A 138 -4.12 -16.37 13.94
N SER A 139 -4.40 -16.81 12.71
CA SER A 139 -4.34 -18.23 12.34
C SER A 139 -2.94 -18.83 12.57
N VAL A 140 -1.89 -18.07 12.26
CA VAL A 140 -0.50 -18.50 12.49
C VAL A 140 -0.17 -18.57 13.99
N ILE A 141 -0.59 -17.59 14.79
CA ILE A 141 -0.33 -17.55 16.25
C ILE A 141 -1.01 -18.73 16.96
N PHE A 142 -2.21 -19.14 16.52
CA PHE A 142 -2.95 -20.26 17.10
C PHE A 142 -2.63 -21.60 16.44
N ALA A 143 -1.67 -21.66 15.51
CA ALA A 143 -1.22 -22.92 14.92
C ALA A 143 -0.56 -23.82 16.00
N PRO A 144 -0.77 -25.14 15.95
CA PRO A 144 -0.20 -26.07 16.93
C PRO A 144 1.32 -26.15 16.86
N GLU A 145 1.90 -25.86 15.70
CA GLU A 145 3.34 -25.80 15.48
C GLU A 145 3.80 -24.34 15.34
N ARG A 146 5.05 -24.07 15.73
CA ARG A 146 5.64 -22.75 15.55
C ARG A 146 5.91 -22.51 14.06
N VAL A 147 5.12 -21.63 13.45
CA VAL A 147 5.27 -21.23 12.07
C VAL A 147 5.55 -19.72 12.03
N GLN A 148 6.41 -19.27 11.14
CA GLN A 148 6.61 -17.84 10.92
C GLN A 148 5.42 -17.23 10.19
N VAL A 149 5.07 -15.98 10.52
CA VAL A 149 4.03 -15.21 9.82
C VAL A 149 4.39 -15.03 8.35
N LEU A 150 5.66 -14.70 8.09
CA LEU A 150 6.25 -14.67 6.76
C LEU A 150 7.33 -15.74 6.67
N LYS A 151 7.23 -16.63 5.73
CA LYS A 151 8.26 -17.63 5.47
C LYS A 151 9.47 -16.94 4.83
N MET A 152 10.50 -16.71 5.65
CA MET A 152 11.75 -16.03 5.27
C MET A 152 12.95 -16.86 5.71
N GLU A 153 13.97 -16.93 4.85
CA GLU A 153 15.25 -17.53 5.20
C GLU A 153 16.13 -16.50 5.92
N LEU A 154 16.10 -16.52 7.25
CA LEU A 154 16.87 -15.59 8.07
C LEU A 154 18.26 -16.18 8.37
N PRO A 155 19.32 -15.36 8.49
CA PRO A 155 20.69 -15.81 8.72
C PRO A 155 20.96 -16.30 10.16
N PHE A 156 19.90 -16.49 10.95
CA PHE A 156 19.95 -16.95 12.35
C PHE A 156 18.75 -17.86 12.66
N ASP A 157 18.87 -18.67 13.71
CA ASP A 157 17.80 -19.56 14.16
C ASP A 157 16.64 -18.75 14.77
N SER A 158 15.64 -18.47 13.93
CA SER A 158 14.45 -17.67 14.26
C SER A 158 13.37 -18.45 15.04
N MET A 159 13.54 -19.78 15.22
CA MET A 159 12.54 -20.60 15.91
C MET A 159 12.75 -20.67 17.42
N ARG A 160 13.84 -20.14 17.95
CA ARG A 160 14.14 -20.11 19.39
C ARG A 160 13.49 -18.94 20.10
N SER A 161 12.86 -19.21 21.23
CA SER A 161 12.42 -18.16 22.17
C SER A 161 13.64 -17.49 22.85
N PRO A 162 13.70 -16.14 22.99
CA PRO A 162 12.66 -15.14 22.68
C PRO A 162 12.72 -14.59 21.25
N ILE A 163 13.62 -15.08 20.40
CA ILE A 163 13.83 -14.55 19.04
C ILE A 163 12.58 -14.74 18.20
N TYR A 164 11.92 -15.88 18.29
CA TYR A 164 10.70 -16.19 17.56
C TYR A 164 9.60 -15.14 17.78
N GLU A 165 9.36 -14.76 19.02
CA GLU A 165 8.33 -13.81 19.40
C GLU A 165 8.62 -12.42 18.80
N PHE A 166 9.88 -11.97 18.86
CA PHE A 166 10.29 -10.70 18.28
C PHE A 166 10.18 -10.70 16.76
N VAL A 167 10.64 -11.76 16.10
CA VAL A 167 10.54 -11.90 14.63
C VAL A 167 9.09 -11.92 14.20
N SER A 168 8.22 -12.70 14.85
CA SER A 168 6.81 -12.80 14.52
C SER A 168 6.08 -11.46 14.67
N ILE A 169 6.34 -10.71 15.74
CA ILE A 169 5.77 -9.37 15.94
C ILE A 169 6.27 -8.42 14.85
N PHE A 170 7.56 -8.44 14.54
CA PHE A 170 8.13 -7.59 13.51
C PHE A 170 7.54 -7.89 12.13
N GLN A 171 7.46 -9.17 11.75
CA GLN A 171 6.85 -9.63 10.50
C GLN A 171 5.36 -9.22 10.41
N PHE A 172 4.61 -9.37 11.49
CA PHE A 172 3.21 -8.94 11.55
C PHE A 172 3.06 -7.44 11.31
N LEU A 173 3.84 -6.61 12.02
CA LEU A 173 3.80 -5.16 11.86
C LEU A 173 4.20 -4.73 10.45
N GLN A 174 5.25 -5.34 9.91
CA GLN A 174 5.72 -5.10 8.55
C GLN A 174 4.63 -5.42 7.52
N GLU A 175 4.01 -6.60 7.60
CA GLU A 175 2.97 -7.01 6.66
C GLU A 175 1.72 -6.14 6.79
N LEU A 176 1.35 -5.72 7.99
CA LEU A 176 0.25 -4.80 8.22
C LEU A 176 0.50 -3.44 7.54
N ILE A 177 1.73 -2.93 7.61
CA ILE A 177 2.13 -1.69 6.94
C ILE A 177 2.08 -1.87 5.42
N PHE A 178 2.59 -2.98 4.89
CA PHE A 178 2.60 -3.27 3.45
C PHE A 178 1.18 -3.44 2.90
N ALA A 179 0.33 -4.18 3.59
CA ALA A 179 -1.07 -4.35 3.25
C ALA A 179 -1.84 -3.02 3.25
N SER A 180 -1.67 -2.21 4.30
CA SER A 180 -2.29 -0.89 4.39
C SER A 180 -1.84 0.02 3.25
N THR A 181 -0.54 0.00 2.91
CA THR A 181 0.03 0.76 1.80
C THR A 181 -0.53 0.28 0.46
N SER A 182 -0.64 -1.03 0.25
CA SER A 182 -1.23 -1.61 -0.95
C SER A 182 -2.71 -1.19 -1.12
N GLY A 183 -3.48 -1.22 -0.03
CA GLY A 183 -4.86 -0.74 -0.02
C GLY A 183 -4.97 0.75 -0.36
N LEU A 184 -4.09 1.58 0.20
CA LEU A 184 -4.00 3.01 -0.10
C LEU A 184 -3.70 3.27 -1.58
N LEU A 185 -2.68 2.59 -2.14
CA LEU A 185 -2.29 2.75 -3.54
C LEU A 185 -3.38 2.30 -4.51
N ASN A 186 -4.04 1.19 -4.24
CA ASN A 186 -5.16 0.72 -5.04
C ASN A 186 -6.32 1.73 -5.00
N GLY A 187 -6.65 2.26 -3.83
CA GLY A 187 -7.63 3.33 -3.66
C GLY A 187 -7.27 4.60 -4.44
N LEU A 188 -6.00 5.00 -4.39
CA LEU A 188 -5.49 6.17 -5.13
C LEU A 188 -5.60 5.96 -6.65
N ILE A 189 -5.17 4.82 -7.18
CA ILE A 189 -5.24 4.51 -8.62
C ILE A 189 -6.68 4.53 -9.13
N VAL A 190 -7.62 3.92 -8.41
CA VAL A 190 -9.04 3.94 -8.77
C VAL A 190 -9.59 5.37 -8.74
N THR A 191 -9.21 6.15 -7.76
CA THR A 191 -9.58 7.57 -7.64
C THR A 191 -9.11 8.35 -8.86
N LEU A 192 -7.83 8.27 -9.20
CA LEU A 192 -7.24 8.97 -10.34
C LEU A 192 -7.90 8.58 -11.67
N ASN A 193 -8.15 7.30 -11.88
CA ASN A 193 -8.84 6.81 -13.08
C ASN A 193 -10.27 7.35 -13.19
N SER A 194 -11.01 7.40 -12.09
CA SER A 194 -12.37 7.94 -12.04
C SER A 194 -12.40 9.44 -12.40
N PHE A 195 -11.42 10.21 -11.96
CA PHE A 195 -11.30 11.64 -12.30
C PHE A 195 -10.85 11.86 -13.75
N ARG A 196 -9.87 11.09 -14.27
CA ARG A 196 -9.47 11.18 -15.69
C ARG A 196 -10.66 10.93 -16.63
N CYS A 197 -11.46 9.93 -16.36
CA CYS A 197 -12.65 9.62 -17.14
C CYS A 197 -13.65 10.80 -17.15
N PHE A 198 -13.81 11.50 -16.05
CA PHE A 198 -14.69 12.67 -15.95
C PHE A 198 -14.20 13.87 -16.74
N ILE A 199 -12.91 14.20 -16.64
CA ILE A 199 -12.29 15.33 -17.38
C ILE A 199 -12.38 15.07 -18.90
N SER A 200 -12.19 13.83 -19.34
CA SER A 200 -12.31 13.44 -20.74
C SER A 200 -13.74 13.65 -21.30
N VAL A 201 -14.76 13.29 -20.53
CA VAL A 201 -16.18 13.45 -20.93
C VAL A 201 -16.62 14.92 -20.91
N GLY A 202 -16.09 15.71 -19.96
CA GLY A 202 -16.39 17.16 -19.85
C GLY A 202 -15.81 18.01 -20.99
N LYS A 203 -14.73 17.56 -21.64
CA LYS A 203 -14.11 18.25 -22.81
C LYS A 203 -14.80 17.98 -24.15
N GLN A 204 -15.74 17.04 -24.21
CA GLN A 204 -16.50 16.69 -25.42
C GLN A 204 -17.87 17.41 -25.52
N LYS A 205 -18.22 18.21 -24.55
CA LYS A 205 -19.39 19.11 -24.57
C LYS A 205 -18.97 20.56 -24.73
#